data_5870585def7a466fe0d92f2faafd9548
#
_entry.id   5870585def7a466fe0d92f2faafd9548
#
_cell.length_a   1.000
_cell.length_b   1.000
_cell.length_c   1.000
_cell.angle_alpha   90.00
_cell.angle_beta   90.00
_cell.angle_gamma   90.00
#
_symmetry.space_group_name_H-M   'P 1'
#
loop_
_entity.id
_entity.type
_entity.pdbx_description
1 polymer ?
#
loop_
_entity_poly.entity_id
_entity_poly.type
_entity_poly.pdbx_seq_one_letter_code
_entity_poly.pdbx_strand_id
1 'polypeptide(L)'
;SAVDICLHLATQMHCRCYYGLPIQSPSELPARYQALLERKKLRFFYPGQQVFAQTAAESAGKSAEELETALNTCFNAAKTGKEIAFGKLMEQLKGENYENVLFTLKRLDHLLDSALPGDSAARPTLEKLLAAAQTPEDVSARFEPRLEKLLSQQKAQKHNRTQEIVIQINQRLEQGFRDTSIGAQSIAEEMGVSAAYLRKQYLTEAGISIGDKLNQLRMDEA
;
A
#
# COMPACT_ATOMS: atom_id res chain seq x y z
N SER A 1 -11.11 -28.34 30.83
CA SER A 1 -11.38 -28.46 29.36
C SER A 1 -10.07 -28.70 28.60
N ALA A 2 -10.15 -29.04 27.31
CA ALA A 2 -8.96 -29.15 26.46
C ALA A 2 -8.19 -27.81 26.40
N VAL A 3 -8.90 -26.69 26.46
CA VAL A 3 -8.31 -25.34 26.49
C VAL A 3 -7.46 -25.16 27.75
N ASP A 4 -7.93 -25.56 28.89
CA ASP A 4 -7.21 -25.39 30.17
C ASP A 4 -5.92 -26.23 30.21
N ILE A 5 -5.97 -27.45 29.66
CA ILE A 5 -4.80 -28.28 29.49
C ILE A 5 -3.77 -27.64 28.57
N CYS A 6 -4.21 -27.16 27.41
CA CYS A 6 -3.34 -26.46 26.44
C CYS A 6 -2.75 -25.19 27.04
N LEU A 7 -3.52 -24.42 27.79
CA LEU A 7 -3.05 -23.18 28.42
C LEU A 7 -2.01 -23.50 29.51
N HIS A 8 -2.26 -24.53 30.32
CA HIS A 8 -1.31 -24.97 31.33
C HIS A 8 0.02 -25.43 30.70
N LEU A 9 -0.04 -26.26 29.67
CA LEU A 9 1.16 -26.73 28.96
C LEU A 9 1.90 -25.57 28.29
N ALA A 10 1.18 -24.66 27.63
CA ALA A 10 1.78 -23.51 26.97
C ALA A 10 2.53 -22.59 27.94
N THR A 11 1.96 -22.36 29.12
CA THR A 11 2.56 -21.57 30.19
C THR A 11 3.77 -22.25 30.81
N GLN A 12 3.66 -23.53 31.14
CA GLN A 12 4.73 -24.31 31.78
C GLN A 12 5.92 -24.54 30.84
N MET A 13 5.66 -24.83 29.56
CA MET A 13 6.68 -25.19 28.57
C MET A 13 7.12 -24.04 27.70
N HIS A 14 6.60 -22.82 27.89
CA HIS A 14 6.86 -21.64 27.06
C HIS A 14 6.66 -21.90 25.56
N CYS A 15 5.63 -22.68 25.21
CA CYS A 15 5.32 -23.06 23.84
C CYS A 15 3.95 -22.55 23.39
N ARG A 16 3.68 -22.66 22.11
CA ARG A 16 2.36 -22.37 21.53
C ARG A 16 1.63 -23.68 21.27
N CYS A 17 0.38 -23.75 21.71
CA CYS A 17 -0.48 -24.91 21.52
C CYS A 17 -1.52 -24.64 20.42
N TYR A 18 -1.65 -25.58 19.51
CA TYR A 18 -2.67 -25.55 18.45
C TYR A 18 -3.55 -26.78 18.60
N TYR A 19 -4.87 -26.59 18.71
CA TYR A 19 -5.79 -27.70 18.77
C TYR A 19 -6.98 -27.50 17.82
N GLY A 20 -7.38 -28.62 17.21
CA GLY A 20 -8.49 -28.66 16.23
C GLY A 20 -9.82 -29.03 16.86
N LEU A 21 -10.85 -29.03 16.06
CA LEU A 21 -12.15 -29.60 16.38
C LEU A 21 -12.00 -31.12 16.62
N PRO A 22 -12.85 -31.72 17.48
CA PRO A 22 -12.89 -33.17 17.69
C PRO A 22 -13.08 -33.90 16.34
N ILE A 23 -12.36 -34.99 16.15
CA ILE A 23 -12.52 -35.89 15.01
C ILE A 23 -13.56 -36.96 15.32
N GLN A 24 -14.42 -37.26 14.36
CA GLN A 24 -15.42 -38.32 14.46
C GLN A 24 -14.92 -39.63 13.85
N SER A 25 -13.99 -39.51 12.89
CA SER A 25 -13.40 -40.67 12.22
C SER A 25 -11.89 -40.48 12.04
N PRO A 26 -11.07 -41.55 12.13
CA PRO A 26 -9.64 -41.49 11.86
C PRO A 26 -9.30 -40.96 10.45
N SER A 27 -10.19 -41.09 9.49
CA SER A 27 -10.01 -40.56 8.12
C SER A 27 -9.97 -39.02 8.04
N GLU A 28 -10.51 -38.32 9.07
CA GLU A 28 -10.48 -36.86 9.14
C GLU A 28 -9.13 -36.32 9.63
N LEU A 29 -8.30 -37.16 10.27
CA LEU A 29 -7.08 -36.73 10.93
C LEU A 29 -6.11 -36.00 9.99
N PRO A 30 -5.82 -36.46 8.77
CA PRO A 30 -4.89 -35.77 7.87
C PRO A 30 -5.36 -34.36 7.52
N ALA A 31 -6.65 -34.20 7.18
CA ALA A 31 -7.22 -32.90 6.82
C ALA A 31 -7.20 -31.91 8.02
N ARG A 32 -7.54 -32.40 9.22
CA ARG A 32 -7.50 -31.59 10.45
C ARG A 32 -6.07 -31.17 10.80
N TYR A 33 -5.11 -32.09 10.65
CA TYR A 33 -3.71 -31.78 10.89
C TYR A 33 -3.17 -30.72 9.94
N GLN A 34 -3.49 -30.82 8.66
CA GLN A 34 -3.12 -29.80 7.66
C GLN A 34 -3.71 -28.43 8.00
N ALA A 35 -4.99 -28.36 8.38
CA ALA A 35 -5.63 -27.12 8.79
C ALA A 35 -4.90 -26.44 9.99
N LEU A 36 -4.44 -27.24 10.96
CA LEU A 36 -3.65 -26.74 12.09
C LEU A 36 -2.27 -26.23 11.67
N LEU A 37 -1.61 -26.90 10.70
CA LEU A 37 -0.34 -26.46 10.16
C LEU A 37 -0.47 -25.14 9.41
N GLU A 38 -1.53 -24.94 8.66
CA GLU A 38 -1.81 -23.67 7.97
C GLU A 38 -2.07 -22.56 8.98
N ARG A 39 -2.85 -22.83 10.01
CA ARG A 39 -3.09 -21.87 11.09
C ARG A 39 -1.81 -21.46 11.81
N LYS A 40 -0.88 -22.42 12.01
CA LYS A 40 0.44 -22.12 12.57
C LYS A 40 1.21 -21.10 11.74
N LYS A 41 1.03 -21.05 10.42
CA LYS A 41 1.70 -20.09 9.52
C LYS A 41 1.14 -18.66 9.69
N LEU A 42 -0.07 -18.51 10.23
CA LEU A 42 -0.72 -17.21 10.48
C LEU A 42 -0.52 -16.68 11.90
N ARG A 43 0.33 -17.33 12.70
CA ARG A 43 0.58 -16.99 14.11
C ARG A 43 1.06 -15.54 14.31
N PHE A 44 1.67 -14.94 13.29
CA PHE A 44 2.17 -13.57 13.34
C PHE A 44 1.06 -12.53 13.52
N PHE A 45 -0.18 -12.82 13.11
CA PHE A 45 -1.33 -11.94 13.38
C PHE A 45 -1.68 -11.84 14.87
N TYR A 46 -1.17 -12.76 15.70
CA TYR A 46 -1.54 -12.90 17.10
C TYR A 46 -0.29 -13.00 17.99
N PRO A 47 0.58 -11.94 17.99
CA PRO A 47 1.75 -11.93 18.86
C PRO A 47 1.29 -12.02 20.34
N GLY A 48 1.90 -12.90 21.12
CA GLY A 48 1.53 -13.12 22.52
C GLY A 48 0.42 -14.14 22.76
N GLN A 49 -0.35 -14.57 21.76
CA GLN A 49 -1.30 -15.66 21.91
C GLN A 49 -0.56 -17.01 21.99
N GLN A 50 -0.82 -17.76 23.06
CA GLN A 50 -0.18 -19.05 23.29
C GLN A 50 -1.06 -20.23 22.86
N VAL A 51 -2.38 -20.08 22.87
CA VAL A 51 -3.31 -21.16 22.57
C VAL A 51 -4.19 -20.78 21.38
N PHE A 52 -4.17 -21.62 20.35
CA PHE A 52 -4.91 -21.42 19.10
C PHE A 52 -5.94 -22.55 18.94
N ALA A 53 -7.21 -22.20 19.10
CA ALA A 53 -8.33 -23.11 18.89
C ALA A 53 -8.85 -23.00 17.45
N GLN A 54 -9.15 -24.12 16.80
CA GLN A 54 -9.98 -24.11 15.60
C GLN A 54 -11.44 -24.01 16.05
N THR A 55 -12.14 -22.97 15.58
CA THR A 55 -13.58 -22.81 15.83
C THR A 55 -14.38 -23.08 14.56
N ALA A 56 -15.61 -23.56 14.72
CA ALA A 56 -16.50 -23.82 13.60
C ALA A 56 -16.90 -22.52 12.83
N ALA A 57 -16.73 -21.35 13.46
CA ALA A 57 -17.05 -20.05 12.87
C ALA A 57 -16.02 -19.49 11.89
N GLU A 58 -14.85 -20.15 11.75
CA GLU A 58 -13.77 -19.66 10.87
C GLU A 58 -14.00 -19.94 9.37
N SER A 59 -15.17 -20.46 8.99
CA SER A 59 -15.53 -20.76 7.59
C SER A 59 -16.14 -19.59 6.81
N ALA A 60 -16.41 -18.45 7.45
CA ALA A 60 -16.96 -17.27 6.79
C ALA A 60 -15.83 -16.23 6.60
N GLY A 61 -14.82 -16.55 5.82
CA GLY A 61 -13.83 -15.59 5.35
C GLY A 61 -14.47 -14.53 4.44
N LYS A 62 -13.79 -13.41 4.25
CA LYS A 62 -14.22 -12.38 3.30
C LYS A 62 -14.25 -12.94 1.89
N SER A 63 -15.09 -12.36 1.04
CA SER A 63 -15.10 -12.71 -0.37
C SER A 63 -13.76 -12.33 -1.04
N ALA A 64 -13.41 -13.04 -2.10
CA ALA A 64 -12.23 -12.70 -2.91
C ALA A 64 -12.27 -11.25 -3.41
N GLU A 65 -13.47 -10.73 -3.71
CA GLU A 65 -13.70 -9.36 -4.16
C GLU A 65 -13.39 -8.31 -3.07
N GLU A 66 -13.77 -8.59 -1.81
CA GLU A 66 -13.45 -7.71 -0.67
C GLU A 66 -11.94 -7.64 -0.43
N LEU A 67 -11.25 -8.77 -0.49
CA LEU A 67 -9.79 -8.82 -0.32
C LEU A 67 -9.05 -8.14 -1.48
N GLU A 68 -9.53 -8.31 -2.71
CA GLU A 68 -8.99 -7.61 -3.88
C GLU A 68 -9.22 -6.10 -3.78
N THR A 69 -10.37 -5.66 -3.31
CA THR A 69 -10.68 -4.25 -3.08
C THR A 69 -9.75 -3.65 -2.02
N ALA A 70 -9.51 -4.35 -0.92
CA ALA A 70 -8.60 -3.91 0.13
C ALA A 70 -7.15 -3.79 -0.37
N LEU A 71 -6.69 -4.78 -1.14
CA LEU A 71 -5.37 -4.77 -1.78
C LEU A 71 -5.23 -3.61 -2.76
N ASN A 72 -6.20 -3.44 -3.66
CA ASN A 72 -6.18 -2.37 -4.65
C ASN A 72 -6.24 -0.99 -4.00
N THR A 73 -6.96 -0.84 -2.89
CA THR A 73 -7.00 0.40 -2.10
C THR A 73 -5.62 0.73 -1.54
N CYS A 74 -4.92 -0.26 -0.96
CA CYS A 74 -3.58 -0.09 -0.43
C CYS A 74 -2.57 0.28 -1.53
N PHE A 75 -2.54 -0.46 -2.62
CA PHE A 75 -1.61 -0.26 -3.73
C PHE A 75 -1.86 1.07 -4.46
N ASN A 76 -3.12 1.40 -4.75
CA ASN A 76 -3.49 2.64 -5.43
C ASN A 76 -3.24 3.88 -4.57
N ALA A 77 -3.34 3.77 -3.23
CA ALA A 77 -2.94 4.86 -2.34
C ALA A 77 -1.47 5.22 -2.56
N ALA A 78 -0.57 4.23 -2.55
CA ALA A 78 0.85 4.45 -2.83
C ALA A 78 1.08 5.00 -4.26
N LYS A 79 0.40 4.44 -5.27
CA LYS A 79 0.51 4.86 -6.68
C LYS A 79 -0.02 6.28 -6.95
N THR A 80 -0.95 6.78 -6.15
CA THR A 80 -1.53 8.12 -6.31
C THR A 80 -0.91 9.17 -5.39
N GLY A 81 0.09 8.81 -4.61
CA GLY A 81 0.75 9.72 -3.66
C GLY A 81 -0.04 10.00 -2.39
N LYS A 82 -1.03 9.14 -2.06
CA LYS A 82 -1.80 9.21 -0.81
C LYS A 82 -1.13 8.40 0.29
N GLU A 83 -1.53 8.66 1.53
CA GLU A 83 -1.03 7.92 2.69
C GLU A 83 -1.25 6.40 2.55
N ILE A 84 -0.21 5.65 2.86
CA ILE A 84 -0.22 4.19 2.75
C ILE A 84 -0.96 3.60 3.95
N ALA A 85 -1.85 2.67 3.67
CA ALA A 85 -2.64 1.97 4.68
C ALA A 85 -2.34 0.46 4.68
N PHE A 86 -1.05 0.05 4.67
CA PHE A 86 -0.69 -1.38 4.71
C PHE A 86 -1.22 -2.06 5.97
N GLY A 87 -1.15 -1.39 7.13
CA GLY A 87 -1.75 -1.89 8.37
C GLY A 87 -3.25 -2.18 8.24
N LYS A 88 -4.01 -1.38 7.48
CA LYS A 88 -5.42 -1.66 7.20
C LYS A 88 -5.60 -2.92 6.36
N LEU A 89 -4.71 -3.18 5.39
CA LEU A 89 -4.73 -4.42 4.63
C LEU A 89 -4.44 -5.62 5.55
N MET A 90 -3.45 -5.50 6.43
CA MET A 90 -3.13 -6.56 7.40
C MET A 90 -4.29 -6.84 8.37
N GLU A 91 -4.99 -5.80 8.85
CA GLU A 91 -6.21 -5.98 9.67
C GLU A 91 -7.34 -6.64 8.87
N GLN A 92 -7.45 -6.36 7.57
CA GLN A 92 -8.42 -7.05 6.71
C GLN A 92 -8.09 -8.53 6.48
N LEU A 93 -6.81 -8.89 6.47
CA LEU A 93 -6.34 -10.27 6.32
C LEU A 93 -6.37 -11.06 7.62
N LYS A 94 -6.50 -10.38 8.76
CA LYS A 94 -6.61 -11.02 10.06
C LYS A 94 -7.91 -11.83 10.16
N GLY A 95 -7.78 -13.11 10.50
CA GLY A 95 -8.92 -14.05 10.56
C GLY A 95 -9.18 -14.81 9.25
N GLU A 96 -8.52 -14.43 8.15
CA GLU A 96 -8.59 -15.18 6.90
C GLU A 96 -7.80 -16.50 6.97
N ASN A 97 -8.13 -17.43 6.06
CA ASN A 97 -7.36 -18.65 5.88
C ASN A 97 -5.99 -18.35 5.23
N TYR A 98 -5.05 -19.29 5.37
CA TYR A 98 -3.69 -19.12 4.88
C TYR A 98 -3.61 -18.90 3.36
N GLU A 99 -4.46 -19.56 2.58
CA GLU A 99 -4.47 -19.42 1.11
C GLU A 99 -4.89 -18.02 0.68
N ASN A 100 -5.92 -17.45 1.31
CA ASN A 100 -6.38 -16.09 1.04
C ASN A 100 -5.30 -15.05 1.39
N VAL A 101 -4.66 -15.20 2.57
CA VAL A 101 -3.55 -14.34 2.98
C VAL A 101 -2.39 -14.44 2.00
N LEU A 102 -1.96 -15.66 1.68
CA LEU A 102 -0.85 -15.91 0.78
C LEU A 102 -1.14 -15.36 -0.64
N PHE A 103 -2.33 -15.60 -1.16
CA PHE A 103 -2.75 -15.13 -2.48
C PHE A 103 -2.74 -13.60 -2.55
N THR A 104 -3.36 -12.95 -1.57
CA THR A 104 -3.44 -11.47 -1.51
C THR A 104 -2.05 -10.83 -1.43
N LEU A 105 -1.19 -11.35 -0.56
CA LEU A 105 0.16 -10.83 -0.40
C LEU A 105 1.06 -11.13 -1.62
N LYS A 106 0.91 -12.29 -2.29
CA LYS A 106 1.59 -12.58 -3.56
C LYS A 106 1.17 -11.61 -4.66
N ARG A 107 -0.11 -11.30 -4.74
CA ARG A 107 -0.62 -10.34 -5.71
C ARG A 107 -0.06 -8.94 -5.46
N LEU A 108 0.00 -8.50 -4.20
CA LEU A 108 0.65 -7.23 -3.84
C LEU A 108 2.14 -7.23 -4.20
N ASP A 109 2.84 -8.31 -3.89
CA ASP A 109 4.27 -8.48 -4.22
C ASP A 109 4.51 -8.33 -5.73
N HIS A 110 3.70 -8.98 -6.55
CA HIS A 110 3.75 -8.89 -8.01
C HIS A 110 3.45 -7.47 -8.54
N LEU A 111 2.45 -6.79 -7.97
CA LEU A 111 2.13 -5.41 -8.33
C LEU A 111 3.30 -4.46 -8.00
N LEU A 112 3.95 -4.66 -6.86
CA LEU A 112 5.12 -3.89 -6.46
C LEU A 112 6.35 -4.19 -7.33
N ASP A 113 6.57 -5.45 -7.72
CA ASP A 113 7.65 -5.82 -8.66
C ASP A 113 7.44 -5.15 -10.02
N SER A 114 6.20 -5.10 -10.49
CA SER A 114 5.86 -4.43 -11.76
C SER A 114 6.01 -2.91 -11.68
N ALA A 115 5.71 -2.30 -10.53
CA ALA A 115 5.79 -0.85 -10.33
C ALA A 115 7.21 -0.35 -10.00
N LEU A 116 8.07 -1.21 -9.46
CA LEU A 116 9.44 -0.90 -9.02
C LEU A 116 10.45 -1.83 -9.72
N PRO A 117 10.63 -1.73 -11.04
CA PRO A 117 11.58 -2.55 -11.76
C PRO A 117 13.00 -2.31 -11.21
N GLY A 118 13.75 -3.37 -10.94
CA GLY A 118 15.08 -3.32 -10.34
C GLY A 118 15.11 -3.52 -8.82
N ASP A 119 13.97 -3.59 -8.15
CA ASP A 119 13.88 -3.90 -6.72
C ASP A 119 13.80 -5.41 -6.43
N SER A 120 14.07 -6.21 -7.44
CA SER A 120 14.01 -7.68 -7.43
C SER A 120 15.25 -8.31 -6.80
N ALA A 121 15.77 -7.74 -5.69
CA ALA A 121 16.84 -8.38 -4.93
C ALA A 121 16.40 -9.80 -4.48
N ALA A 122 17.37 -10.69 -4.26
CA ALA A 122 17.14 -12.07 -3.83
C ALA A 122 16.39 -12.10 -2.49
N ARG A 123 15.07 -12.04 -2.55
CA ARG A 123 14.17 -12.07 -1.38
C ARG A 123 13.71 -13.50 -1.13
N PRO A 124 13.53 -13.91 0.14
CA PRO A 124 12.93 -15.19 0.44
C PRO A 124 11.53 -15.28 -0.16
N THR A 125 11.11 -16.48 -0.55
CA THR A 125 9.73 -16.67 -1.01
C THR A 125 8.74 -16.25 0.07
N LEU A 126 7.55 -15.79 -0.33
CA LEU A 126 6.55 -15.33 0.63
C LEU A 126 6.13 -16.43 1.60
N GLU A 127 6.08 -17.68 1.13
CA GLU A 127 5.79 -18.84 1.98
C GLU A 127 6.84 -19.01 3.09
N LYS A 128 8.13 -18.83 2.77
CA LYS A 128 9.22 -18.89 3.76
C LYS A 128 9.11 -17.72 4.75
N LEU A 129 8.80 -16.53 4.26
CA LEU A 129 8.59 -15.37 5.11
C LEU A 129 7.45 -15.62 6.10
N LEU A 130 6.26 -16.00 5.62
CA LEU A 130 5.09 -16.24 6.48
C LEU A 130 5.31 -17.40 7.47
N ALA A 131 6.05 -18.44 7.05
CA ALA A 131 6.40 -19.53 7.93
C ALA A 131 7.37 -19.10 9.06
N ALA A 132 8.23 -18.13 8.83
CA ALA A 132 9.20 -17.61 9.80
C ALA A 132 8.62 -16.49 10.68
N ALA A 133 7.70 -15.68 10.16
CA ALA A 133 7.14 -14.51 10.84
C ALA A 133 6.54 -14.83 12.21
N GLN A 134 6.83 -13.98 13.18
CA GLN A 134 6.32 -14.06 14.57
C GLN A 134 5.35 -12.92 14.87
N THR A 135 5.51 -11.78 14.20
CA THR A 135 4.73 -10.55 14.39
C THR A 135 4.26 -10.00 13.04
N PRO A 136 3.23 -9.15 13.01
CA PRO A 136 2.81 -8.47 11.77
C PRO A 136 3.94 -7.62 11.16
N GLU A 137 4.82 -7.06 11.99
CA GLU A 137 5.95 -6.22 11.60
C GLU A 137 6.95 -6.99 10.75
N ASP A 138 7.14 -8.30 11.00
CA ASP A 138 8.01 -9.17 10.18
C ASP A 138 7.50 -9.26 8.73
N VAL A 139 6.18 -9.21 8.54
CA VAL A 139 5.55 -9.19 7.22
C VAL A 139 5.59 -7.78 6.64
N SER A 140 5.28 -6.77 7.45
CA SER A 140 5.30 -5.36 7.07
C SER A 140 6.67 -4.93 6.54
N ALA A 141 7.75 -5.39 7.14
CA ALA A 141 9.12 -5.12 6.73
C ALA A 141 9.42 -5.46 5.26
N ARG A 142 8.67 -6.36 4.64
CA ARG A 142 8.79 -6.67 3.22
C ARG A 142 8.05 -5.68 2.32
N PHE A 143 6.91 -5.18 2.74
CA PHE A 143 5.98 -4.44 1.89
C PHE A 143 6.04 -2.92 2.11
N GLU A 144 6.10 -2.47 3.35
CA GLU A 144 6.05 -1.05 3.70
C GLU A 144 7.16 -0.23 3.04
N PRO A 145 8.46 -0.63 3.08
CA PRO A 145 9.52 0.16 2.46
C PRO A 145 9.33 0.28 0.94
N ARG A 146 8.74 -0.72 0.30
CA ARG A 146 8.49 -0.72 -1.15
C ARG A 146 7.30 0.16 -1.51
N LEU A 147 6.25 0.12 -0.71
CA LEU A 147 5.10 1.02 -0.84
C LEU A 147 5.53 2.48 -0.62
N GLU A 148 6.38 2.76 0.36
CA GLU A 148 6.95 4.08 0.62
C GLU A 148 7.84 4.56 -0.53
N LYS A 149 8.66 3.67 -1.09
CA LYS A 149 9.48 3.96 -2.26
C LYS A 149 8.60 4.32 -3.47
N LEU A 150 7.54 3.56 -3.73
CA LEU A 150 6.56 3.87 -4.78
C LEU A 150 5.89 5.22 -4.53
N LEU A 151 5.46 5.48 -3.30
CA LEU A 151 4.85 6.75 -2.89
C LEU A 151 5.80 7.94 -3.11
N SER A 152 7.06 7.81 -2.69
CA SER A 152 8.07 8.87 -2.84
C SER A 152 8.39 9.15 -4.31
N GLN A 153 8.50 8.11 -5.14
CA GLN A 153 8.70 8.27 -6.59
C GLN A 153 7.52 9.00 -7.25
N GLN A 154 6.28 8.66 -6.88
CA GLN A 154 5.10 9.34 -7.42
C GLN A 154 5.02 10.81 -6.99
N LYS A 155 5.37 11.12 -5.73
CA LYS A 155 5.45 12.50 -5.25
C LYS A 155 6.52 13.29 -5.99
N ALA A 156 7.70 12.72 -6.18
CA ALA A 156 8.80 13.34 -6.92
C ALA A 156 8.42 13.58 -8.40
N GLN A 157 7.82 12.61 -9.07
CA GLN A 157 7.35 12.77 -10.45
C GLN A 157 6.30 13.88 -10.59
N LYS A 158 5.35 13.95 -9.65
CA LYS A 158 4.34 14.99 -9.63
C LYS A 158 4.96 16.37 -9.43
N HIS A 159 5.92 16.49 -8.51
CA HIS A 159 6.63 17.74 -8.24
C HIS A 159 7.43 18.19 -9.45
N ASN A 160 8.23 17.31 -10.06
CA ASN A 160 9.01 17.60 -11.27
C ASN A 160 8.10 18.07 -12.41
N ARG A 161 6.97 17.38 -12.64
CA ARG A 161 6.00 17.81 -13.67
C ARG A 161 5.41 19.19 -13.39
N THR A 162 5.15 19.53 -12.13
CA THR A 162 4.68 20.86 -11.76
C THR A 162 5.75 21.93 -12.01
N GLN A 163 7.01 21.66 -11.67
CA GLN A 163 8.12 22.55 -11.96
C GLN A 163 8.32 22.76 -13.47
N GLU A 164 8.25 21.71 -14.28
CA GLU A 164 8.31 21.82 -15.74
C GLU A 164 7.22 22.74 -16.30
N ILE A 165 5.98 22.61 -15.80
CA ILE A 165 4.86 23.48 -16.17
C ILE A 165 5.18 24.95 -15.83
N VAL A 166 5.70 25.22 -14.63
CA VAL A 166 6.06 26.58 -14.21
C VAL A 166 7.18 27.18 -15.07
N ILE A 167 8.20 26.38 -15.40
CA ILE A 167 9.28 26.79 -16.30
C ILE A 167 8.70 27.16 -17.69
N GLN A 168 7.84 26.33 -18.25
CA GLN A 168 7.21 26.61 -19.54
C GLN A 168 6.34 27.87 -19.50
N ILE A 169 5.59 28.09 -18.41
CA ILE A 169 4.80 29.33 -18.24
C ILE A 169 5.72 30.53 -18.21
N ASN A 170 6.79 30.50 -17.38
CA ASN A 170 7.73 31.63 -17.31
C ASN A 170 8.37 31.94 -18.63
N GLN A 171 8.81 30.93 -19.39
CA GLN A 171 9.35 31.14 -20.75
C GLN A 171 8.36 31.85 -21.70
N ARG A 172 7.07 31.46 -21.67
CA ARG A 172 6.05 32.10 -22.50
C ARG A 172 5.75 33.51 -22.02
N LEU A 173 5.72 33.77 -20.74
CA LEU A 173 5.55 35.13 -20.21
C LEU A 173 6.72 36.02 -20.60
N GLU A 174 7.96 35.57 -20.48
CA GLU A 174 9.16 36.31 -20.86
C GLU A 174 9.24 36.59 -22.37
N GLN A 175 8.75 35.69 -23.21
CA GLN A 175 8.73 35.85 -24.64
C GLN A 175 7.59 36.76 -25.12
N GLY A 176 6.45 36.79 -24.44
CA GLY A 176 5.23 37.39 -24.87
C GLY A 176 4.68 38.54 -24.01
N PHE A 177 5.35 38.99 -22.94
CA PHE A 177 4.81 39.98 -22.02
C PHE A 177 4.44 41.31 -22.64
N ARG A 178 5.02 41.64 -23.81
CA ARG A 178 4.68 42.85 -24.62
C ARG A 178 3.34 42.70 -25.31
N ASP A 179 2.89 41.50 -25.59
CA ASP A 179 1.58 41.23 -26.18
C ASP A 179 0.49 41.38 -25.12
N THR A 180 -0.51 42.22 -25.40
CA THR A 180 -1.64 42.44 -24.51
C THR A 180 -2.58 41.24 -24.40
N SER A 181 -2.53 40.32 -25.37
CA SER A 181 -3.36 39.13 -25.41
C SER A 181 -2.81 37.97 -24.55
N ILE A 182 -1.52 38.04 -24.11
CA ILE A 182 -0.92 36.96 -23.32
C ILE A 182 -1.46 36.98 -21.92
N GLY A 183 -1.79 35.77 -21.41
CA GLY A 183 -2.30 35.57 -20.07
C GLY A 183 -2.53 34.10 -19.75
N ALA A 184 -3.06 33.83 -18.57
CA ALA A 184 -3.29 32.46 -18.14
C ALA A 184 -4.22 31.66 -19.08
N GLN A 185 -5.14 32.32 -19.79
CA GLN A 185 -6.07 31.67 -20.69
C GLN A 185 -5.35 31.23 -21.97
N SER A 186 -4.64 32.17 -22.66
CA SER A 186 -3.93 31.88 -23.90
C SER A 186 -2.81 30.84 -23.71
N ILE A 187 -2.07 30.93 -22.59
CA ILE A 187 -1.03 29.94 -22.26
C ILE A 187 -1.65 28.57 -22.01
N ALA A 188 -2.79 28.51 -21.32
CA ALA A 188 -3.49 27.25 -21.04
C ALA A 188 -4.00 26.56 -22.31
N GLU A 189 -4.55 27.35 -23.26
CA GLU A 189 -4.99 26.87 -24.58
C GLU A 189 -3.81 26.30 -25.38
N GLU A 190 -2.68 26.99 -25.39
CA GLU A 190 -1.48 26.53 -26.08
C GLU A 190 -0.89 25.27 -25.48
N MET A 191 -0.95 25.13 -24.13
CA MET A 191 -0.47 23.95 -23.41
C MET A 191 -1.48 22.79 -23.38
N GLY A 192 -2.70 22.98 -23.90
CA GLY A 192 -3.75 21.95 -23.89
C GLY A 192 -4.28 21.59 -22.50
N VAL A 193 -4.27 22.56 -21.56
CA VAL A 193 -4.73 22.39 -20.18
C VAL A 193 -5.81 23.40 -19.83
N SER A 194 -6.53 23.20 -18.70
CA SER A 194 -7.48 24.22 -18.26
C SER A 194 -6.75 25.40 -17.59
N ALA A 195 -7.23 26.64 -17.83
CA ALA A 195 -6.68 27.84 -17.20
C ALA A 195 -6.78 27.80 -15.66
N ALA A 196 -7.81 27.17 -15.11
CA ALA A 196 -7.96 26.99 -13.68
C ALA A 196 -6.87 26.08 -13.09
N TYR A 197 -6.56 24.99 -13.78
CA TYR A 197 -5.46 24.09 -13.41
C TYR A 197 -4.12 24.82 -13.45
N LEU A 198 -3.84 25.52 -14.54
CA LEU A 198 -2.60 26.24 -14.76
C LEU A 198 -2.38 27.33 -13.70
N ARG A 199 -3.39 28.16 -13.41
CA ARG A 199 -3.33 29.16 -12.33
C ARG A 199 -3.03 28.55 -10.97
N LYS A 200 -3.70 27.44 -10.63
CA LYS A 200 -3.50 26.76 -9.36
C LYS A 200 -2.08 26.21 -9.22
N GLN A 201 -1.56 25.54 -10.26
CA GLN A 201 -0.22 24.98 -10.23
C GLN A 201 0.84 26.08 -10.13
N TYR A 202 0.72 27.14 -10.92
CA TYR A 202 1.65 28.26 -10.90
C TYR A 202 1.67 28.96 -9.54
N LEU A 203 0.50 29.28 -8.98
CA LEU A 203 0.40 29.92 -7.66
C LEU A 203 0.99 29.05 -6.56
N THR A 204 0.75 27.74 -6.61
CA THR A 204 1.25 26.81 -5.59
C THR A 204 2.78 26.72 -5.62
N GLU A 205 3.41 26.74 -6.79
CA GLU A 205 4.85 26.53 -6.95
C GLU A 205 5.63 27.85 -6.95
N ALA A 206 5.12 28.88 -7.65
CA ALA A 206 5.79 30.18 -7.79
C ALA A 206 5.45 31.18 -6.65
N GLY A 207 4.41 30.91 -5.87
CA GLY A 207 3.95 31.77 -4.78
C GLY A 207 3.27 33.07 -5.21
N ILE A 208 3.19 33.35 -6.51
CA ILE A 208 2.56 34.54 -7.09
C ILE A 208 1.61 34.14 -8.23
N SER A 209 0.65 34.99 -8.57
CA SER A 209 -0.23 34.73 -9.69
C SER A 209 0.48 34.97 -11.05
N ILE A 210 -0.01 34.32 -12.11
CA ILE A 210 0.48 34.55 -13.49
C ILE A 210 0.29 36.02 -13.87
N GLY A 211 -0.82 36.65 -13.46
CA GLY A 211 -1.09 38.07 -13.70
C GLY A 211 -0.08 38.99 -13.01
N ASP A 212 0.25 38.71 -11.75
CA ASP A 212 1.23 39.48 -11.00
C ASP A 212 2.63 39.36 -11.62
N LYS A 213 3.02 38.14 -12.02
CA LYS A 213 4.29 37.92 -12.73
C LYS A 213 4.35 38.70 -14.05
N LEU A 214 3.27 38.70 -14.82
CA LEU A 214 3.18 39.45 -16.05
C LEU A 214 3.28 40.96 -15.84
N ASN A 215 2.63 41.49 -14.78
CA ASN A 215 2.73 42.91 -14.43
C ASN A 215 4.16 43.27 -13.98
N GLN A 216 4.83 42.41 -13.20
CA GLN A 216 6.24 42.59 -12.85
C GLN A 216 7.12 42.73 -14.10
N LEU A 217 7.02 41.76 -15.04
CA LEU A 217 7.81 41.80 -16.29
C LEU A 217 7.59 43.06 -17.10
N ARG A 218 6.35 43.58 -17.16
CA ARG A 218 6.03 44.83 -17.86
C ARG A 218 6.56 46.05 -17.13
N MET A 219 6.57 46.05 -15.80
CA MET A 219 7.13 47.15 -15.02
C MET A 219 8.66 47.19 -15.04
N ASP A 220 9.31 46.05 -15.07
CA ASP A 220 10.78 45.95 -15.10
C ASP A 220 11.36 46.42 -16.46
N GLU A 221 10.54 46.44 -17.52
CA GLU A 221 10.94 46.94 -18.86
C GLU A 221 10.59 48.43 -19.09
N ALA A 222 9.66 49.00 -18.31
CA ALA A 222 9.18 50.39 -18.47
C ALA A 222 10.16 51.39 -17.91
#